data_70c282226426a5f9d18faa05c8832d05
#
_entry.id   70c282226426a5f9d18faa05c8832d05
#
_cell.length_a   1.000
_cell.length_b   1.000
_cell.length_c   1.000
_cell.angle_alpha   90.00
_cell.angle_beta   90.00
_cell.angle_gamma   90.00
#
_symmetry.space_group_name_H-M   'P 1'
#
loop_
_entity.id
_entity.type
_entity.pdbx_description
1 polymer ?
#
loop_
_entity_poly.entity_id
_entity_poly.type
_entity_poly.pdbx_seq_one_letter_code
_entity_poly.pdbx_strand_id
1 'polypeptide(L)'
;EIFGGYLYFHSAPDDKEFHRETVRRTLDLSYSDCLRANKSTMAWGVEARVPYLGRTFVDYCLGTDPRDRMTPSSLDSEGTGMEKYILRKAFSQLGFIPESVIWRQKEQFSDGVGYSWIDSLRLHCEAKVTDEEFGSRSERFIYNTPTTKEGYYYRSIFDDLFGKVGETTVKS
;
A
#
# COMPACT_ATOMS: atom_id res chain seq x y z
N GLU A 1 -5.57 3.77 5.99
CA GLU A 1 -6.05 2.42 5.72
C GLU A 1 -6.92 1.86 6.85
N ILE A 2 -6.69 2.27 8.10
CA ILE A 2 -7.47 1.87 9.29
C ILE A 2 -8.98 2.14 9.13
N PHE A 3 -9.35 3.15 8.36
CA PHE A 3 -10.74 3.53 8.07
C PHE A 3 -11.27 2.90 6.76
N GLY A 4 -10.93 1.68 6.46
CA GLY A 4 -11.41 0.99 5.26
C GLY A 4 -10.81 1.55 3.96
N GLY A 5 -9.54 1.91 3.97
CA GLY A 5 -8.90 2.58 2.84
C GLY A 5 -8.38 1.66 1.73
N TYR A 6 -8.29 0.36 1.95
CA TYR A 6 -7.93 -0.58 0.89
C TYR A 6 -9.16 -0.91 0.03
N LEU A 7 -9.03 -0.89 -1.29
CA LEU A 7 -10.14 -1.17 -2.20
C LEU A 7 -10.76 -2.56 -1.97
N TYR A 8 -9.93 -3.58 -1.72
CA TYR A 8 -10.43 -4.93 -1.50
C TYR A 8 -11.23 -5.10 -0.18
N PHE A 9 -11.22 -4.12 0.71
CA PHE A 9 -12.04 -4.14 1.93
C PHE A 9 -13.55 -4.12 1.65
N HIS A 10 -13.96 -3.74 0.44
CA HIS A 10 -15.34 -3.90 -0.02
C HIS A 10 -15.80 -5.37 -0.04
N SER A 11 -14.86 -6.30 -0.14
CA SER A 11 -15.12 -7.74 -0.17
C SER A 11 -15.09 -8.40 1.20
N ALA A 12 -14.98 -7.62 2.29
CA ALA A 12 -15.01 -8.17 3.64
C ALA A 12 -16.37 -8.86 3.90
N PRO A 13 -16.37 -10.14 4.33
CA PRO A 13 -17.61 -10.89 4.52
C PRO A 13 -18.41 -10.38 5.71
N ASP A 14 -17.74 -9.87 6.74
CA ASP A 14 -18.34 -9.31 7.95
C ASP A 14 -17.40 -8.33 8.66
N ASP A 15 -17.89 -7.71 9.72
CA ASP A 15 -17.18 -6.72 10.53
C ASP A 15 -15.95 -7.32 11.27
N LYS A 16 -16.02 -8.58 11.65
CA LYS A 16 -14.93 -9.26 12.37
C LYS A 16 -13.75 -9.54 11.45
N GLU A 17 -14.01 -10.05 10.25
CA GLU A 17 -12.97 -10.28 9.24
C GLU A 17 -12.37 -8.97 8.76
N PHE A 18 -13.20 -7.95 8.55
CA PHE A 18 -12.73 -6.59 8.27
C PHE A 18 -11.79 -6.08 9.35
N HIS A 19 -12.16 -6.22 10.63
CA HIS A 19 -11.33 -5.78 11.75
C HIS A 19 -10.02 -6.56 11.82
N ARG A 20 -10.09 -7.88 11.70
CA ARG A 20 -8.90 -8.75 11.73
C ARG A 20 -7.91 -8.36 10.64
N GLU A 21 -8.40 -8.17 9.42
CA GLU A 21 -7.56 -7.77 8.29
C GLU A 21 -6.99 -6.35 8.47
N THR A 22 -7.77 -5.42 9.03
CA THR A 22 -7.30 -4.07 9.36
C THR A 22 -6.14 -4.12 10.34
N VAL A 23 -6.25 -4.89 11.41
CA VAL A 23 -5.18 -5.09 12.40
C VAL A 23 -3.95 -5.70 11.76
N ARG A 24 -4.13 -6.78 10.99
CA ARG A 24 -3.03 -7.46 10.28
C ARG A 24 -2.28 -6.49 9.37
N ARG A 25 -2.98 -5.72 8.56
CA ARG A 25 -2.37 -4.73 7.66
C ARG A 25 -1.65 -3.62 8.40
N THR A 26 -2.19 -3.17 9.52
CA THR A 26 -1.55 -2.15 10.36
C THR A 26 -0.23 -2.66 10.92
N LEU A 27 -0.17 -3.91 11.37
CA LEU A 27 1.06 -4.53 11.85
C LEU A 27 2.09 -4.73 10.73
N ASP A 28 1.64 -5.08 9.53
CA ASP A 28 2.52 -5.33 8.38
C ASP A 28 3.05 -4.05 7.70
N LEU A 29 2.56 -2.85 8.06
CA LEU A 29 3.03 -1.59 7.50
C LEU A 29 4.54 -1.37 7.65
N SER A 30 5.14 -1.89 8.71
CA SER A 30 6.58 -1.81 8.96
C SER A 30 7.42 -2.58 7.92
N TYR A 31 6.84 -3.57 7.27
CA TYR A 31 7.49 -4.38 6.23
C TYR A 31 7.22 -3.89 4.80
N SER A 32 6.28 -2.97 4.63
CA SER A 32 5.84 -2.50 3.32
C SER A 32 5.91 -0.97 3.19
N ASP A 33 4.79 -0.29 3.41
CA ASP A 33 4.65 1.13 3.12
C ASP A 33 5.56 2.01 3.96
N CYS A 34 5.64 1.75 5.27
CA CYS A 34 6.53 2.49 6.17
C CYS A 34 8.00 2.21 5.88
N LEU A 35 8.34 0.97 5.50
CA LEU A 35 9.71 0.62 5.13
C LEU A 35 10.14 1.40 3.89
N ARG A 36 9.33 1.42 2.84
CA ARG A 36 9.62 2.17 1.61
C ARG A 36 9.75 3.67 1.89
N ALA A 37 8.75 4.25 2.57
CA ALA A 37 8.76 5.67 2.92
C ALA A 37 10.01 6.05 3.71
N ASN A 38 10.37 5.26 4.72
CA ASN A 38 11.54 5.51 5.55
C ASN A 38 12.86 5.38 4.75
N LYS A 39 13.04 4.28 4.04
CA LYS A 39 14.30 4.03 3.30
C LYS A 39 14.53 5.02 2.17
N SER A 40 13.49 5.35 1.41
CA SER A 40 13.61 6.30 0.29
C SER A 40 13.93 7.72 0.74
N THR A 41 13.32 8.19 1.83
CA THR A 41 13.56 9.54 2.34
C THR A 41 14.88 9.63 3.10
N MET A 42 15.21 8.65 3.94
CA MET A 42 16.45 8.61 4.71
C MET A 42 17.70 8.55 3.85
N ALA A 43 17.65 7.95 2.68
CA ALA A 43 18.74 7.95 1.71
C ALA A 43 19.20 9.38 1.34
N TRP A 44 18.32 10.35 1.52
CA TRP A 44 18.54 11.77 1.23
C TRP A 44 18.55 12.66 2.48
N GLY A 45 18.70 12.08 3.66
CA GLY A 45 18.74 12.80 4.93
C GLY A 45 17.41 13.40 5.37
N VAL A 46 16.27 12.91 4.82
CA VAL A 46 14.93 13.36 5.17
C VAL A 46 14.24 12.33 6.06
N GLU A 47 13.75 12.77 7.22
CA GLU A 47 12.99 11.91 8.14
C GLU A 47 11.49 11.95 7.83
N ALA A 48 10.90 10.79 7.55
CA ALA A 48 9.46 10.68 7.38
C ALA A 48 8.74 10.71 8.73
N ARG A 49 7.69 11.53 8.84
CA ARG A 49 6.79 11.58 9.99
C ARG A 49 5.43 11.02 9.63
N VAL A 50 4.92 10.13 10.47
CA VAL A 50 3.67 9.37 10.24
C VAL A 50 2.68 9.59 11.39
N PRO A 51 2.06 10.77 11.51
CA PRO A 51 1.21 11.12 12.65
C PRO A 51 0.04 10.15 12.86
N TYR A 52 -0.49 9.56 11.78
CA TYR A 52 -1.56 8.57 11.84
C TYR A 52 -1.14 7.20 12.41
N LEU A 53 0.14 6.98 12.63
CA LEU A 53 0.66 5.79 13.32
C LEU A 53 1.06 6.07 14.77
N GLY A 54 0.76 7.27 15.27
CA GLY A 54 0.87 7.55 16.71
C GLY A 54 -0.01 6.59 17.51
N ARG A 55 0.54 5.99 18.57
CA ARG A 55 -0.13 4.91 19.33
C ARG A 55 -1.54 5.30 19.78
N THR A 56 -1.70 6.45 20.40
CA THR A 56 -3.01 6.93 20.88
C THR A 56 -4.04 7.02 19.75
N PHE A 57 -3.60 7.47 18.56
CA PHE A 57 -4.48 7.57 17.40
C PHE A 57 -4.85 6.18 16.87
N VAL A 58 -3.89 5.28 16.75
CA VAL A 58 -4.13 3.89 16.29
C VAL A 58 -5.07 3.17 17.25
N ASP A 59 -4.82 3.26 18.57
CA ASP A 59 -5.64 2.62 19.59
C ASP A 59 -7.09 3.15 19.52
N TYR A 60 -7.28 4.47 19.37
CA TYR A 60 -8.59 5.07 19.18
C TYR A 60 -9.29 4.55 17.92
N CYS A 61 -8.61 4.55 16.79
CA CYS A 61 -9.18 4.12 15.53
C CYS A 61 -9.55 2.63 15.51
N LEU A 62 -8.68 1.78 16.05
CA LEU A 62 -8.96 0.35 16.15
C LEU A 62 -10.03 0.02 17.19
N GLY A 63 -10.19 0.87 18.21
CA GLY A 63 -11.26 0.77 19.20
C GLY A 63 -12.64 1.23 18.71
N THR A 64 -12.72 1.93 17.56
CA THR A 64 -13.99 2.29 16.92
C THR A 64 -14.68 1.03 16.37
N ASP A 65 -16.01 0.98 16.46
CA ASP A 65 -16.78 -0.16 15.94
C ASP A 65 -16.38 -0.46 14.48
N PRO A 66 -16.00 -1.69 14.17
CA PRO A 66 -15.62 -2.05 12.80
C PRO A 66 -16.70 -1.74 11.75
N ARG A 67 -17.98 -1.84 12.12
CA ARG A 67 -19.11 -1.54 11.23
C ARG A 67 -19.12 -0.09 10.76
N ASP A 68 -18.73 0.83 11.65
CA ASP A 68 -18.63 2.26 11.30
C ASP A 68 -17.45 2.56 10.37
N ARG A 69 -16.44 1.68 10.35
CA ARG A 69 -15.22 1.84 9.53
C ARG A 69 -15.31 1.10 8.19
N MET A 70 -16.24 0.16 8.06
CA MET A 70 -16.49 -0.52 6.80
C MET A 70 -17.02 0.47 5.75
N THR A 71 -16.78 0.15 4.50
CA THR A 71 -17.40 0.87 3.40
C THR A 71 -18.88 0.53 3.37
N PRO A 72 -19.78 1.53 3.31
CA PRO A 72 -21.21 1.26 3.16
C PRO A 72 -21.47 0.38 1.94
N SER A 73 -22.26 -0.66 2.09
CA SER A 73 -22.64 -1.53 0.97
C SER A 73 -23.52 -0.75 -0.01
N SER A 74 -23.45 -1.12 -1.28
CA SER A 74 -24.31 -0.54 -2.33
C SER A 74 -25.82 -0.77 -2.10
N LEU A 75 -26.17 -1.53 -1.06
CA LEU A 75 -27.54 -1.83 -0.67
C LEU A 75 -28.11 -0.85 0.36
N ASP A 76 -27.24 -0.05 0.99
CA ASP A 76 -27.68 0.98 1.90
C ASP A 76 -28.15 2.19 1.10
N SER A 77 -29.21 2.85 1.53
CA SER A 77 -29.88 3.95 0.82
C SER A 77 -29.00 5.18 0.55
N GLU A 78 -27.82 5.24 1.13
CA GLU A 78 -26.76 6.23 0.88
C GLU A 78 -25.55 5.61 0.15
N GLY A 79 -25.65 4.39 -0.33
CA GLY A 79 -24.60 3.50 -0.83
C GLY A 79 -23.66 4.13 -1.84
N THR A 80 -22.69 4.86 -1.34
CA THR A 80 -21.65 5.49 -2.16
C THR A 80 -20.54 4.52 -2.54
N GLY A 81 -20.46 3.34 -1.90
CA GLY A 81 -19.33 2.40 -2.08
C GLY A 81 -17.96 3.05 -1.87
N MET A 82 -17.92 4.18 -1.16
CA MET A 82 -16.74 5.03 -1.04
C MET A 82 -15.85 4.60 0.13
N GLU A 83 -14.59 4.40 -0.13
CA GLU A 83 -13.60 4.09 0.92
C GLU A 83 -13.45 5.26 1.91
N LYS A 84 -13.10 4.91 3.16
CA LYS A 84 -12.90 5.89 4.24
C LYS A 84 -14.15 6.73 4.53
N TYR A 85 -15.33 6.16 4.34
CA TYR A 85 -16.60 6.87 4.39
C TYR A 85 -16.79 7.65 5.68
N ILE A 86 -16.57 7.04 6.86
CA ILE A 86 -16.70 7.69 8.16
C ILE A 86 -15.82 8.94 8.28
N LEU A 87 -14.58 8.86 7.78
CA LEU A 87 -13.64 9.98 7.80
C LEU A 87 -14.12 11.11 6.87
N ARG A 88 -14.55 10.77 5.66
CA ARG A 88 -15.07 11.71 4.68
C ARG A 88 -16.32 12.42 5.21
N LYS A 89 -17.25 11.65 5.79
CA LYS A 89 -18.48 12.18 6.38
C LYS A 89 -18.19 13.14 7.54
N ALA A 90 -17.25 12.79 8.41
CA ALA A 90 -16.84 13.66 9.52
C ALA A 90 -16.27 15.01 9.02
N PHE A 91 -15.42 14.99 7.99
CA PHE A 91 -14.85 16.22 7.44
C PHE A 91 -15.82 17.02 6.57
N SER A 92 -16.76 16.37 5.89
CA SER A 92 -17.83 17.06 5.15
C SER A 92 -18.68 17.91 6.08
N GLN A 93 -19.01 17.38 7.26
CA GLN A 93 -19.78 18.14 8.27
C GLN A 93 -19.07 19.36 8.85
N LEU A 94 -17.73 19.37 8.81
CA LEU A 94 -16.92 20.48 9.33
C LEU A 94 -16.75 21.63 8.33
N GLY A 95 -17.01 21.40 7.05
CA GLY A 95 -16.93 22.40 6.00
C GLY A 95 -15.53 22.96 5.73
N PHE A 96 -14.47 22.31 6.19
CA PHE A 96 -13.08 22.77 6.02
C PHE A 96 -12.49 22.42 4.64
N ILE A 97 -13.04 21.41 3.99
CA ILE A 97 -12.53 20.85 2.76
C ILE A 97 -13.63 20.91 1.70
N PRO A 98 -13.34 21.35 0.47
CA PRO A 98 -14.31 21.34 -0.62
C PRO A 98 -14.90 19.95 -0.87
N GLU A 99 -16.18 19.85 -1.11
CA GLU A 99 -16.90 18.60 -1.42
C GLU A 99 -16.24 17.81 -2.57
N SER A 100 -15.78 18.51 -3.60
CA SER A 100 -15.07 17.90 -4.74
C SER A 100 -13.77 17.19 -4.37
N VAL A 101 -13.18 17.54 -3.21
CA VAL A 101 -11.98 16.88 -2.69
C VAL A 101 -12.37 15.74 -1.74
N ILE A 102 -13.35 15.99 -0.86
CA ILE A 102 -13.80 15.00 0.14
C ILE A 102 -14.32 13.74 -0.55
N TRP A 103 -15.14 13.88 -1.59
CA TRP A 103 -15.81 12.77 -2.28
C TRP A 103 -15.11 12.34 -3.57
N ARG A 104 -13.83 12.76 -3.75
CA ARG A 104 -13.04 12.29 -4.86
C ARG A 104 -12.77 10.79 -4.77
N GLN A 105 -12.83 10.10 -5.92
CA GLN A 105 -12.43 8.70 -6.03
C GLN A 105 -11.03 8.50 -5.46
N LYS A 106 -10.84 7.44 -4.67
CA LYS A 106 -9.51 7.07 -4.19
C LYS A 106 -8.63 6.64 -5.36
N GLU A 107 -7.43 7.17 -5.37
CA GLU A 107 -6.35 6.73 -6.26
C GLU A 107 -5.15 6.30 -5.44
N GLN A 108 -4.37 5.37 -5.96
CA GLN A 108 -3.07 5.06 -5.41
C GLN A 108 -2.11 6.22 -5.71
N PHE A 109 -1.09 6.37 -4.90
CA PHE A 109 -0.10 7.44 -5.12
C PHE A 109 0.56 7.33 -6.49
N SER A 110 0.88 6.11 -6.93
CA SER A 110 1.43 5.82 -8.26
C SER A 110 0.52 6.29 -9.40
N ASP A 111 -0.80 6.16 -9.23
CA ASP A 111 -1.77 6.59 -10.24
C ASP A 111 -1.95 8.10 -10.22
N GLY A 112 -1.92 8.70 -9.02
CA GLY A 112 -2.07 10.13 -8.82
C GLY A 112 -0.91 10.99 -9.39
N VAL A 113 0.28 10.42 -9.60
CA VAL A 113 1.41 11.11 -10.27
C VAL A 113 1.40 10.92 -11.79
N GLY A 114 0.48 10.12 -12.31
CA GLY A 114 0.30 9.87 -13.74
C GLY A 114 0.17 8.38 -14.05
N TYR A 115 -0.88 8.01 -14.75
CA TYR A 115 -1.18 6.60 -15.09
C TYR A 115 -0.10 5.92 -15.93
N SER A 116 0.70 6.68 -16.68
CA SER A 116 1.81 6.17 -17.48
C SER A 116 3.04 5.77 -16.66
N TRP A 117 3.13 6.13 -15.38
CA TRP A 117 4.30 5.85 -14.53
C TRP A 117 4.59 4.35 -14.41
N ILE A 118 3.58 3.57 -14.08
CA ILE A 118 3.71 2.11 -13.89
C ILE A 118 4.13 1.45 -15.20
N ASP A 119 3.46 1.80 -16.30
CA ASP A 119 3.77 1.25 -17.62
C ASP A 119 5.16 1.66 -18.10
N SER A 120 5.54 2.92 -17.91
CA SER A 120 6.88 3.41 -18.28
C SER A 120 7.98 2.68 -17.53
N LEU A 121 7.78 2.43 -16.24
CA LEU A 121 8.73 1.70 -15.40
C LEU A 121 8.85 0.24 -15.83
N ARG A 122 7.72 -0.42 -16.09
CA ARG A 122 7.70 -1.79 -16.62
C ARG A 122 8.45 -1.88 -17.96
N LEU A 123 8.14 -1.01 -18.91
CA LEU A 123 8.81 -0.96 -20.21
C LEU A 123 10.32 -0.70 -20.08
N HIS A 124 10.72 0.18 -19.16
CA HIS A 124 12.12 0.42 -18.86
C HIS A 124 12.81 -0.86 -18.37
N CYS A 125 12.21 -1.59 -17.46
CA CYS A 125 12.76 -2.85 -16.94
C CYS A 125 12.79 -3.94 -18.00
N GLU A 126 11.76 -4.04 -18.83
CA GLU A 126 11.71 -4.97 -19.97
C GLU A 126 12.84 -4.71 -20.98
N ALA A 127 13.18 -3.44 -21.22
CA ALA A 127 14.29 -3.07 -22.09
C ALA A 127 15.68 -3.32 -21.48
N LYS A 128 15.77 -3.39 -20.14
CA LYS A 128 17.04 -3.60 -19.40
C LYS A 128 17.37 -5.06 -19.15
N VAL A 129 16.37 -5.93 -19.13
CA VAL A 129 16.52 -7.36 -18.83
C VAL A 129 16.25 -8.18 -20.09
N THR A 130 17.26 -8.89 -20.57
CA THR A 130 17.13 -9.77 -21.73
C THR A 130 16.28 -11.01 -21.39
N ASP A 131 15.75 -11.68 -22.44
CA ASP A 131 15.00 -12.93 -22.23
C ASP A 131 15.91 -14.06 -21.71
N GLU A 132 17.17 -14.05 -22.09
CA GLU A 132 18.18 -15.01 -21.65
C GLU A 132 18.48 -14.84 -20.16
N GLU A 133 18.75 -13.61 -19.70
CA GLU A 133 18.96 -13.31 -18.28
C GLU A 133 17.73 -13.68 -17.44
N PHE A 134 16.54 -13.31 -17.92
CA PHE A 134 15.30 -13.67 -17.21
C PHE A 134 15.04 -15.18 -17.24
N GLY A 135 15.44 -15.90 -18.30
CA GLY A 135 15.34 -17.34 -18.41
C GLY A 135 16.13 -18.07 -17.31
N SER A 136 17.32 -17.57 -16.98
CA SER A 136 18.21 -18.14 -15.94
C SER A 136 17.93 -17.63 -14.51
N ARG A 137 16.86 -16.89 -14.29
CA ARG A 137 16.56 -16.23 -13.00
C ARG A 137 16.54 -17.15 -11.79
N SER A 138 16.09 -18.40 -11.95
CA SER A 138 16.04 -19.39 -10.86
C SER A 138 17.40 -19.91 -10.46
N GLU A 139 18.38 -19.87 -11.34
CA GLU A 139 19.76 -20.23 -11.06
C GLU A 139 20.47 -19.10 -10.30
N ARG A 140 20.18 -17.85 -10.67
CA ARG A 140 20.77 -16.66 -10.03
C ARG A 140 20.11 -16.35 -8.68
N PHE A 141 18.79 -16.43 -8.61
CA PHE A 141 17.98 -16.06 -7.43
C PHE A 141 17.17 -17.26 -6.93
N ILE A 142 17.80 -18.11 -6.14
CA ILE A 142 17.18 -19.34 -5.60
C ILE A 142 16.06 -19.00 -4.61
N TYR A 143 16.26 -17.94 -3.80
CA TYR A 143 15.29 -17.49 -2.81
C TYR A 143 14.45 -16.33 -3.35
N ASN A 144 13.12 -16.40 -3.21
CA ASN A 144 12.19 -15.41 -3.75
C ASN A 144 12.47 -15.09 -5.24
N THR A 145 12.54 -16.12 -6.06
CA THR A 145 12.80 -16.00 -7.49
C THR A 145 11.84 -15.02 -8.16
N PRO A 146 12.32 -13.98 -8.85
CA PRO A 146 11.46 -13.01 -9.50
C PRO A 146 10.55 -13.63 -10.56
N THR A 147 9.29 -13.23 -10.61
CA THR A 147 8.31 -13.74 -11.58
C THR A 147 8.11 -12.82 -12.79
N THR A 148 8.66 -11.60 -12.75
CA THR A 148 8.59 -10.60 -13.82
C THR A 148 9.98 -10.03 -14.09
N LYS A 149 10.22 -9.48 -15.30
CA LYS A 149 11.47 -8.77 -15.63
C LYS A 149 11.68 -7.53 -14.75
N GLU A 150 10.60 -6.85 -14.38
CA GLU A 150 10.66 -5.74 -13.43
C GLU A 150 11.16 -6.21 -12.05
N GLY A 151 10.59 -7.29 -11.53
CA GLY A 151 11.05 -7.91 -10.29
C GLY A 151 12.51 -8.37 -10.36
N TYR A 152 12.93 -8.93 -11.50
CA TYR A 152 14.31 -9.32 -11.74
C TYR A 152 15.26 -8.11 -11.73
N TYR A 153 14.88 -7.02 -12.37
CA TYR A 153 15.67 -5.79 -12.40
C TYR A 153 15.90 -5.22 -10.99
N TYR A 154 14.84 -5.11 -10.19
CA TYR A 154 14.96 -4.66 -8.80
C TYR A 154 15.79 -5.61 -7.94
N ARG A 155 15.60 -6.93 -8.14
CA ARG A 155 16.38 -7.92 -7.42
C ARG A 155 17.85 -7.86 -7.77
N SER A 156 18.21 -7.59 -9.01
CA SER A 156 19.60 -7.40 -9.43
C SER A 156 20.24 -6.21 -8.73
N ILE A 157 19.56 -5.07 -8.68
CA ILE A 157 20.04 -3.89 -7.95
C ILE A 157 20.23 -4.19 -6.46
N PHE A 158 19.28 -4.91 -5.85
CA PHE A 158 19.38 -5.31 -4.46
C PHE A 158 20.59 -6.23 -4.22
N ASP A 159 20.81 -7.20 -5.07
CA ASP A 159 21.93 -8.14 -4.98
C ASP A 159 23.28 -7.43 -5.15
N ASP A 160 23.37 -6.47 -6.07
CA ASP A 160 24.56 -5.65 -6.28
C ASP A 160 24.90 -4.78 -5.06
N LEU A 161 23.88 -4.28 -4.33
CA LEU A 161 24.05 -3.40 -3.17
C LEU A 161 24.30 -4.17 -1.86
N PHE A 162 23.64 -5.30 -1.66
CA PHE A 162 23.60 -6.00 -0.36
C PHE A 162 24.20 -7.42 -0.41
N GLY A 163 24.44 -7.95 -1.61
CA GLY A 163 24.96 -9.31 -1.81
C GLY A 163 24.00 -10.40 -1.28
N LYS A 164 24.49 -11.64 -1.32
CA LYS A 164 23.69 -12.83 -0.94
C LYS A 164 23.22 -12.83 0.54
N VAL A 165 23.92 -12.14 1.42
CA VAL A 165 23.53 -12.06 2.84
C VAL A 165 22.19 -11.32 3.00
N GLY A 166 21.90 -10.36 2.14
CA GLY A 166 20.62 -9.65 2.14
C GLY A 166 19.39 -10.53 1.85
N GLU A 167 19.58 -11.65 1.17
CA GLU A 167 18.48 -12.56 0.80
C GLU A 167 17.74 -13.15 1.99
N THR A 168 18.46 -13.42 3.09
CA THR A 168 17.90 -14.05 4.29
C THR A 168 17.31 -13.07 5.29
N THR A 169 17.43 -11.77 5.05
CA THR A 169 16.97 -10.72 5.97
C THR A 169 15.59 -10.15 5.59
N VAL A 170 15.08 -10.50 4.42
CA VAL A 170 13.78 -10.02 3.93
C VAL A 170 12.69 -11.06 4.22
N LYS A 171 11.58 -10.61 4.81
CA LYS A 171 10.41 -11.47 5.01
C LYS A 171 9.85 -11.89 3.65
N SER A 172 9.72 -13.18 3.44
CA SER A 172 9.06 -13.78 2.27
C SER A 172 7.55 -13.60 2.31
#